data_3b4ed49ad75863c539e007aed63fd34e
#
_entry.id   3b4ed49ad75863c539e007aed63fd34e
#
_cell.length_a   1.000
_cell.length_b   1.000
_cell.length_c   1.000
_cell.angle_alpha   90.00
_cell.angle_beta   90.00
_cell.angle_gamma   90.00
#
_symmetry.space_group_name_H-M   'P 1'
#
loop_
_entity.id
_entity.type
_entity.pdbx_description
1 polymer ?
#
loop_
_entity_poly.entity_id
_entity_poly.type
_entity_poly.pdbx_seq_one_letter_code
_entity_poly.pdbx_strand_id
1 'polypeptide(L)'
;MALWTDSTRCISYMLGNSNSRMIFDFLGIKKQHHYLSHFFRNFSRSNIDSLLKISLWHMEKFDYLLSKLKSYKDHHGRLLDHCVVLYGSGMGHSDNHTAQRIPIVLAGKGGGQLKTGRYLRYSQNQELSRLHLSLLRMFGVESDSFANSSSPLPGLDGGSFDEYRERPFTSWVKSGQGKMTVQGRLRMSDNLDEAKVFYMDIKDKPPVRIEIGFGDFHGFNVAYHVGTPITLSGNSSERNGQLVITRITEIKSVFGNSKPGKAGG
;
A
#
# COMPACT_ATOMS: atom_id res chain seq x y z
N MET A 1 7.09 27.58 10.58
CA MET A 1 7.78 28.91 10.58
C MET A 1 8.64 29.07 9.31
N ALA A 2 9.63 28.21 9.03
CA ALA A 2 10.57 28.42 7.91
C ALA A 2 9.92 28.59 6.53
N LEU A 3 8.89 27.83 6.19
CA LEU A 3 8.12 28.03 4.95
C LEU A 3 7.33 29.35 4.95
N TRP A 4 6.77 29.73 6.11
CA TRP A 4 5.98 30.96 6.22
C TRP A 4 6.83 32.23 6.12
N THR A 5 8.07 32.16 6.62
CA THR A 5 9.04 33.27 6.56
C THR A 5 9.89 33.26 5.28
N ASP A 6 9.61 32.37 4.35
CA ASP A 6 10.38 32.11 3.13
C ASP A 6 11.89 31.88 3.37
N SER A 7 12.21 31.36 4.57
CA SER A 7 13.59 30.98 4.90
C SER A 7 14.04 29.71 4.15
N THR A 8 13.10 28.89 3.72
CA THR A 8 13.28 27.76 2.81
C THR A 8 11.98 27.44 2.08
N ARG A 9 12.10 26.93 0.86
CA ARG A 9 10.96 26.44 0.05
C ARG A 9 10.91 24.94 -0.09
N CYS A 10 11.95 24.23 0.36
CA CYS A 10 12.02 22.77 0.32
C CYS A 10 12.40 22.22 1.69
N ILE A 11 11.65 21.24 2.17
CA ILE A 11 11.91 20.54 3.42
C ILE A 11 11.77 19.05 3.17
N SER A 12 12.77 18.28 3.60
CA SER A 12 12.70 16.83 3.70
C SER A 12 12.79 16.44 5.17
N TYR A 13 11.88 15.57 5.61
CA TYR A 13 11.83 15.11 6.99
C TYR A 13 11.56 13.61 7.05
N MET A 14 12.47 12.87 7.66
CA MET A 14 12.33 11.43 7.86
C MET A 14 11.72 11.14 9.23
N LEU A 15 10.45 10.70 9.26
CA LEU A 15 9.75 10.30 10.48
C LEU A 15 10.29 9.02 11.10
N GLY A 16 10.88 8.15 10.31
CA GLY A 16 11.51 6.91 10.73
C GLY A 16 12.24 6.24 9.59
N ASN A 17 13.26 5.48 9.90
CA ASN A 17 13.96 4.67 8.90
C ASN A 17 13.41 3.23 8.87
N SER A 18 13.71 2.48 7.81
CA SER A 18 13.23 1.12 7.60
C SER A 18 13.71 0.12 8.66
N ASN A 19 14.83 0.39 9.32
CA ASN A 19 15.37 -0.46 10.40
C ASN A 19 15.25 0.22 11.76
N SER A 20 14.17 0.95 11.98
CA SER A 20 13.96 1.70 13.22
C SER A 20 13.76 0.76 14.41
N ARG A 21 14.66 0.89 15.40
CA ARG A 21 14.51 0.25 16.72
C ARG A 21 13.68 1.10 17.68
N MET A 22 13.03 2.13 17.20
CA MET A 22 12.19 3.02 18.01
C MET A 22 11.07 2.23 18.68
N ILE A 23 10.88 2.50 19.95
CA ILE A 23 9.77 2.01 20.77
C ILE A 23 8.84 3.19 21.01
N PHE A 24 7.57 3.02 20.70
CA PHE A 24 6.53 4.03 20.90
C PHE A 24 5.93 3.89 22.30
N ASP A 25 6.77 4.07 23.31
CA ASP A 25 6.43 3.87 24.72
C ASP A 25 5.27 4.77 25.19
N PHE A 26 5.25 6.00 24.69
CA PHE A 26 4.18 6.97 24.95
C PHE A 26 2.80 6.56 24.39
N LEU A 27 2.75 5.55 23.51
CA LEU A 27 1.52 4.88 23.05
C LEU A 27 1.22 3.59 23.81
N GLY A 28 2.02 3.28 24.85
CA GLY A 28 1.94 2.03 25.60
C GLY A 28 2.53 0.82 24.87
N ILE A 29 3.33 1.04 23.84
CA ILE A 29 3.94 -0.01 23.00
C ILE A 29 5.36 -0.23 23.49
N LYS A 30 5.70 -1.49 23.85
CA LYS A 30 7.02 -1.86 24.40
C LYS A 30 7.91 -2.58 23.38
N LYS A 31 7.39 -2.89 22.20
CA LYS A 31 8.14 -3.58 21.13
C LYS A 31 8.69 -2.58 20.12
N GLN A 32 9.82 -2.90 19.51
CA GLN A 32 10.45 -2.08 18.48
C GLN A 32 9.57 -2.03 17.23
N HIS A 33 9.49 -0.87 16.57
CA HIS A 33 8.69 -0.67 15.37
C HIS A 33 9.07 -1.63 14.23
N HIS A 34 10.37 -1.79 13.97
CA HIS A 34 10.83 -2.73 12.94
C HIS A 34 10.40 -4.17 13.22
N TYR A 35 10.48 -4.63 14.48
CA TYR A 35 9.98 -5.96 14.86
C TYR A 35 8.48 -6.10 14.56
N LEU A 36 7.69 -5.08 14.90
CA LEU A 36 6.25 -5.07 14.65
C LEU A 36 5.92 -5.04 13.16
N SER A 37 6.75 -4.37 12.34
CA SER A 37 6.53 -4.28 10.89
C SER A 37 6.64 -5.63 10.16
N HIS A 38 7.34 -6.61 10.75
CA HIS A 38 7.33 -8.01 10.29
C HIS A 38 6.12 -8.77 10.85
N PHE A 39 4.93 -8.26 10.58
CA PHE A 39 3.70 -8.70 11.23
C PHE A 39 3.28 -10.13 10.86
N PHE A 40 3.63 -10.63 9.68
CA PHE A 40 3.37 -12.04 9.32
C PHE A 40 4.25 -13.01 10.10
N ARG A 41 5.52 -12.67 10.30
CA ARG A 41 6.45 -13.50 11.07
C ARG A 41 6.13 -13.45 12.57
N ASN A 42 5.84 -12.26 13.05
CA ASN A 42 5.60 -11.97 14.47
C ASN A 42 4.12 -11.81 14.79
N PHE A 43 3.29 -12.57 14.10
CA PHE A 43 1.86 -12.39 14.12
C PHE A 43 1.26 -12.58 15.52
N SER A 44 0.59 -11.54 15.97
CA SER A 44 -0.38 -11.60 17.07
C SER A 44 -1.32 -10.40 16.96
N ARG A 45 -2.52 -10.50 17.48
CA ARG A 45 -3.47 -9.40 17.58
C ARG A 45 -2.83 -8.16 18.18
N SER A 46 -2.14 -8.30 19.31
CA SER A 46 -1.45 -7.22 20.00
C SER A 46 -0.40 -6.50 19.14
N ASN A 47 0.32 -7.23 18.27
CA ASN A 47 1.30 -6.63 17.37
C ASN A 47 0.63 -5.80 16.28
N ILE A 48 -0.47 -6.29 15.72
CA ILE A 48 -1.27 -5.56 14.72
C ILE A 48 -1.87 -4.30 15.33
N ASP A 49 -2.50 -4.41 16.51
CA ASP A 49 -3.07 -3.26 17.21
C ASP A 49 -1.99 -2.21 17.51
N SER A 50 -0.77 -2.66 17.84
CA SER A 50 0.37 -1.77 18.04
C SER A 50 0.78 -1.04 16.75
N LEU A 51 0.85 -1.76 15.61
CA LEU A 51 1.14 -1.15 14.31
C LEU A 51 0.06 -0.15 13.88
N LEU A 52 -1.21 -0.50 14.09
CA LEU A 52 -2.33 0.41 13.80
C LEU A 52 -2.25 1.69 14.63
N LYS A 53 -1.95 1.58 15.93
CA LYS A 53 -1.74 2.75 16.81
C LYS A 53 -0.58 3.64 16.33
N ILE A 54 0.55 3.03 15.94
CA ILE A 54 1.69 3.78 15.40
C ILE A 54 1.32 4.47 14.09
N SER A 55 0.64 3.77 13.18
CA SER A 55 0.21 4.33 11.90
C SER A 55 -0.77 5.49 12.09
N LEU A 56 -1.74 5.33 12.99
CA LEU A 56 -2.70 6.38 13.33
C LEU A 56 -1.98 7.61 13.91
N TRP A 57 -1.05 7.41 14.85
CA TRP A 57 -0.27 8.51 15.40
C TRP A 57 0.52 9.27 14.33
N HIS A 58 1.14 8.56 13.36
CA HIS A 58 1.82 9.23 12.25
C HIS A 58 0.84 10.05 11.39
N MET A 59 -0.35 9.52 11.11
CA MET A 59 -1.37 10.24 10.36
C MET A 59 -1.89 11.46 11.13
N GLU A 60 -2.05 11.41 12.44
CA GLU A 60 -2.38 12.56 13.28
C GLU A 60 -1.30 13.66 13.21
N LYS A 61 0.00 13.28 13.18
CA LYS A 61 1.09 14.25 13.02
C LYS A 61 1.10 14.86 11.62
N PHE A 62 0.78 14.08 10.60
CA PHE A 62 0.61 14.59 9.24
C PHE A 62 -0.57 15.56 9.15
N ASP A 63 -1.73 15.22 9.70
CA ASP A 63 -2.89 16.09 9.77
C ASP A 63 -2.59 17.39 10.52
N TYR A 64 -1.88 17.30 11.67
CA TYR A 64 -1.42 18.49 12.39
C TYR A 64 -0.56 19.40 11.50
N LEU A 65 0.39 18.85 10.74
CA LEU A 65 1.20 19.62 9.80
C LEU A 65 0.33 20.33 8.76
N LEU A 66 -0.59 19.61 8.13
CA LEU A 66 -1.51 20.17 7.13
C LEU A 66 -2.39 21.27 7.72
N SER A 67 -2.91 21.07 8.92
CA SER A 67 -3.72 22.06 9.65
C SER A 67 -2.91 23.31 9.95
N LYS A 68 -1.63 23.19 10.33
CA LYS A 68 -0.74 24.33 10.51
C LYS A 68 -0.49 25.08 9.20
N LEU A 69 -0.15 24.37 8.11
CA LEU A 69 0.02 24.99 6.80
C LEU A 69 -1.25 25.67 6.29
N LYS A 70 -2.42 25.13 6.61
CA LYS A 70 -3.72 25.73 6.29
C LYS A 70 -4.01 26.98 7.11
N SER A 71 -3.55 27.04 8.37
CA SER A 71 -3.78 28.19 9.27
C SER A 71 -2.90 29.40 8.96
N TYR A 72 -1.71 29.20 8.40
CA TYR A 72 -0.84 30.29 7.99
C TYR A 72 -1.30 30.87 6.66
N LYS A 73 -1.28 32.21 6.58
CA LYS A 73 -1.63 32.98 5.38
C LYS A 73 -0.51 33.97 5.06
N ASP A 74 -0.33 34.19 3.79
CA ASP A 74 0.47 35.28 3.23
C ASP A 74 -0.40 36.13 2.29
N HIS A 75 0.19 37.02 1.51
CA HIS A 75 -0.51 37.88 0.56
C HIS A 75 -1.13 37.11 -0.63
N HIS A 76 -0.74 35.86 -0.86
CA HIS A 76 -1.31 34.99 -1.88
C HIS A 76 -2.41 34.06 -1.36
N GLY A 77 -2.63 33.99 -0.06
CA GLY A 77 -3.64 33.13 0.56
C GLY A 77 -3.08 32.18 1.62
N ARG A 78 -3.66 30.98 1.70
CA ARG A 78 -3.19 29.99 2.68
C ARG A 78 -1.91 29.32 2.18
N LEU A 79 -0.95 29.14 3.08
CA LEU A 79 0.33 28.51 2.72
C LEU A 79 0.15 27.12 2.10
N LEU A 80 -0.82 26.33 2.59
CA LEU A 80 -1.12 25.00 2.03
C LEU A 80 -1.60 25.07 0.57
N ASP A 81 -2.21 26.17 0.12
CA ASP A 81 -2.67 26.29 -1.27
C ASP A 81 -1.47 26.44 -2.25
N HIS A 82 -0.31 26.86 -1.76
CA HIS A 82 0.93 27.06 -2.54
C HIS A 82 1.94 25.93 -2.32
N CYS A 83 1.72 25.06 -1.35
CA CYS A 83 2.59 23.91 -1.07
C CYS A 83 2.15 22.65 -1.81
N VAL A 84 3.11 21.73 -1.99
CA VAL A 84 2.86 20.31 -2.18
C VAL A 84 3.53 19.57 -1.02
N VAL A 85 2.76 18.81 -0.27
CA VAL A 85 3.24 17.99 0.82
C VAL A 85 3.12 16.54 0.41
N LEU A 86 4.26 15.88 0.25
CA LEU A 86 4.32 14.45 -0.04
C LEU A 86 4.57 13.68 1.25
N TYR A 87 3.68 12.73 1.55
CA TYR A 87 3.85 11.78 2.64
C TYR A 87 3.80 10.37 2.08
N GLY A 88 4.72 9.51 2.51
CA GLY A 88 4.77 8.14 2.02
C GLY A 88 5.74 7.26 2.77
N SER A 89 5.81 6.02 2.34
CA SER A 89 6.76 5.01 2.84
C SER A 89 7.65 4.54 1.69
N GLY A 90 8.86 4.08 2.02
CA GLY A 90 9.76 3.43 1.05
C GLY A 90 9.36 1.99 0.72
N MET A 91 8.42 1.40 1.44
CA MET A 91 7.98 0.02 1.26
C MET A 91 6.46 -0.05 1.23
N GLY A 92 5.93 -0.86 0.32
CA GLY A 92 4.52 -1.22 0.28
C GLY A 92 4.18 -2.46 1.10
N HIS A 93 5.18 -3.31 1.36
CA HIS A 93 5.03 -4.50 2.20
C HIS A 93 6.29 -4.75 3.02
N SER A 94 6.16 -4.68 4.32
CA SER A 94 7.30 -4.70 5.25
C SER A 94 7.93 -6.09 5.42
N ASP A 95 7.14 -7.17 5.44
CA ASP A 95 7.69 -8.53 5.62
C ASP A 95 8.60 -8.96 4.45
N ASN A 96 8.26 -8.55 3.25
CA ASN A 96 8.96 -8.93 2.03
C ASN A 96 9.85 -7.82 1.48
N HIS A 97 9.91 -6.69 2.17
CA HIS A 97 10.73 -5.53 1.82
C HIS A 97 10.55 -5.06 0.37
N THR A 98 9.30 -5.03 -0.12
CA THR A 98 9.06 -4.61 -1.51
C THR A 98 8.68 -3.16 -1.62
N ALA A 99 9.17 -2.54 -2.68
CA ALA A 99 8.82 -1.18 -3.10
C ALA A 99 7.58 -1.12 -4.03
N GLN A 100 6.80 -2.20 -4.09
CA GLN A 100 5.55 -2.21 -4.85
C GLN A 100 4.39 -1.72 -3.99
N ARG A 101 3.41 -1.04 -4.63
CA ARG A 101 2.23 -0.50 -3.95
C ARG A 101 2.57 0.40 -2.77
N ILE A 102 3.53 1.27 -2.97
CA ILE A 102 3.95 2.23 -1.96
C ILE A 102 2.77 3.16 -1.63
N PRO A 103 2.42 3.31 -0.34
CA PRO A 103 1.41 4.28 0.06
C PRO A 103 1.96 5.70 -0.12
N ILE A 104 1.29 6.51 -0.94
CA ILE A 104 1.66 7.89 -1.23
C ILE A 104 0.45 8.78 -1.04
N VAL A 105 0.62 9.87 -0.30
CA VAL A 105 -0.37 10.94 -0.16
C VAL A 105 0.25 12.24 -0.62
N LEU A 106 -0.46 12.97 -1.48
CA LEU A 106 -0.14 14.33 -1.86
C LEU A 106 -1.20 15.26 -1.29
N ALA A 107 -0.76 16.29 -0.59
CA ALA A 107 -1.64 17.32 -0.04
C ALA A 107 -1.16 18.72 -0.45
N GLY A 108 -2.08 19.70 -0.38
CA GLY A 108 -1.85 21.05 -0.89
C GLY A 108 -2.29 21.17 -2.35
N LYS A 109 -2.17 22.38 -2.92
CA LYS A 109 -2.63 22.64 -4.28
C LYS A 109 -1.50 22.96 -5.27
N GLY A 110 -0.26 23.13 -4.79
CA GLY A 110 0.88 23.48 -5.63
C GLY A 110 0.64 24.72 -6.49
N GLY A 111 -0.01 25.76 -5.91
CA GLY A 111 -0.38 26.93 -6.69
C GLY A 111 -1.50 26.69 -7.72
N GLY A 112 -2.29 25.65 -7.56
CA GLY A 112 -3.39 25.26 -8.47
C GLY A 112 -3.02 24.14 -9.45
N GLN A 113 -1.78 23.70 -9.47
CA GLN A 113 -1.31 22.67 -10.39
C GLN A 113 -1.66 21.24 -9.92
N LEU A 114 -1.98 21.05 -8.63
CA LEU A 114 -2.36 19.77 -8.07
C LEU A 114 -3.87 19.71 -7.79
N LYS A 115 -4.55 18.78 -8.43
CA LYS A 115 -5.96 18.47 -8.18
C LYS A 115 -6.09 17.46 -7.06
N THR A 116 -6.53 17.88 -5.88
CA THR A 116 -6.69 17.07 -4.67
C THR A 116 -8.09 16.49 -4.50
N GLY A 117 -8.32 15.73 -3.41
CA GLY A 117 -9.62 15.12 -3.11
C GLY A 117 -9.92 13.89 -3.97
N ARG A 118 -8.88 13.22 -4.48
CA ARG A 118 -9.00 12.07 -5.39
C ARG A 118 -8.09 10.93 -4.96
N TYR A 119 -8.49 9.73 -5.34
CA TYR A 119 -7.64 8.55 -5.32
C TYR A 119 -7.27 8.20 -6.77
N LEU A 120 -5.97 8.20 -7.08
CA LEU A 120 -5.47 7.83 -8.41
C LEU A 120 -4.99 6.37 -8.36
N ARG A 121 -5.61 5.54 -9.15
CA ARG A 121 -5.24 4.14 -9.33
C ARG A 121 -4.97 3.86 -10.80
N TYR A 122 -3.72 3.60 -11.11
CA TYR A 122 -3.29 3.37 -12.50
C TYR A 122 -3.50 1.92 -12.90
N SER A 123 -3.77 1.69 -14.19
CA SER A 123 -3.92 0.35 -14.79
C SER A 123 -2.62 -0.45 -14.78
N GLN A 124 -1.49 0.26 -14.83
CA GLN A 124 -0.13 -0.30 -14.80
C GLN A 124 0.63 0.27 -13.60
N ASN A 125 1.63 -0.48 -13.12
CA ASN A 125 2.57 0.06 -12.13
C ASN A 125 3.27 1.30 -12.69
N GLN A 126 3.28 2.36 -11.88
CA GLN A 126 3.98 3.59 -12.19
C GLN A 126 5.26 3.66 -11.36
N GLU A 127 6.32 4.11 -11.98
CA GLU A 127 7.57 4.37 -11.27
C GLU A 127 7.45 5.62 -10.41
N LEU A 128 7.97 5.58 -9.18
CA LEU A 128 7.94 6.71 -8.26
C LEU A 128 8.70 7.93 -8.84
N SER A 129 9.72 7.68 -9.66
CA SER A 129 10.48 8.71 -10.37
C SER A 129 9.61 9.58 -11.29
N ARG A 130 8.51 9.05 -11.84
CA ARG A 130 7.53 9.84 -12.62
C ARG A 130 6.83 10.88 -11.74
N LEU A 131 6.49 10.51 -10.51
CA LEU A 131 5.94 11.46 -9.53
C LEU A 131 6.96 12.56 -9.21
N HIS A 132 8.21 12.19 -8.95
CA HIS A 132 9.26 13.18 -8.67
C HIS A 132 9.51 14.12 -9.86
N LEU A 133 9.49 13.60 -11.09
CA LEU A 133 9.57 14.43 -12.30
C LEU A 133 8.39 15.41 -12.41
N SER A 134 7.17 14.96 -12.06
CA SER A 134 6.01 15.84 -12.00
C SER A 134 6.18 16.96 -10.98
N LEU A 135 6.68 16.63 -9.79
CA LEU A 135 6.92 17.63 -8.74
C LEU A 135 7.99 18.64 -9.15
N LEU A 136 9.09 18.20 -9.75
CA LEU A 136 10.11 19.12 -10.28
C LEU A 136 9.51 20.13 -11.26
N ARG A 137 8.70 19.65 -12.22
CA ARG A 137 8.03 20.51 -13.19
C ARG A 137 7.01 21.46 -12.56
N MET A 138 6.28 21.03 -11.53
CA MET A 138 5.37 21.88 -10.76
C MET A 138 6.12 23.03 -10.07
N PHE A 139 7.38 22.81 -9.69
CA PHE A 139 8.23 23.85 -9.11
C PHE A 139 9.04 24.66 -10.13
N GLY A 140 8.73 24.52 -11.42
CA GLY A 140 9.37 25.28 -12.49
C GLY A 140 10.77 24.81 -12.85
N VAL A 141 11.17 23.61 -12.41
CA VAL A 141 12.44 23.01 -12.82
C VAL A 141 12.24 22.35 -14.18
N GLU A 142 12.88 22.90 -15.20
CA GLU A 142 12.90 22.31 -16.53
C GLU A 142 13.81 21.08 -16.51
N SER A 143 13.20 19.90 -16.59
CA SER A 143 13.91 18.64 -16.67
C SER A 143 13.17 17.67 -17.58
N ASP A 144 13.91 17.03 -18.47
CA ASP A 144 13.38 16.02 -19.39
C ASP A 144 13.23 14.66 -18.72
N SER A 145 13.97 14.41 -17.64
CA SER A 145 13.98 13.14 -16.95
C SER A 145 14.27 13.27 -15.46
N PHE A 146 13.89 12.25 -14.70
CA PHE A 146 14.32 12.05 -13.31
C PHE A 146 14.56 10.56 -13.09
N ALA A 147 15.76 10.19 -12.66
CA ALA A 147 16.20 8.79 -12.54
C ALA A 147 15.90 8.01 -13.84
N ASN A 148 15.10 6.95 -13.74
CA ASN A 148 14.74 6.08 -14.88
C ASN A 148 13.48 6.55 -15.64
N SER A 149 12.91 7.70 -15.33
CA SER A 149 11.67 8.19 -15.96
C SER A 149 11.91 9.44 -16.78
N SER A 150 11.42 9.42 -18.02
CA SER A 150 11.43 10.55 -18.97
C SER A 150 10.05 11.19 -19.19
N SER A 151 9.03 10.72 -18.50
CA SER A 151 7.68 11.27 -18.56
C SER A 151 7.09 11.46 -17.16
N PRO A 152 6.37 12.55 -16.90
CA PRO A 152 5.75 12.83 -15.62
C PRO A 152 4.61 11.83 -15.34
N LEU A 153 4.18 11.77 -14.09
CA LEU A 153 3.01 10.98 -13.69
C LEU A 153 1.74 11.71 -14.14
N PRO A 154 0.90 11.09 -15.00
CA PRO A 154 -0.29 11.76 -15.51
C PRO A 154 -1.41 11.84 -14.46
N GLY A 155 -2.32 12.78 -14.66
CA GLY A 155 -3.54 12.90 -13.87
C GLY A 155 -3.42 13.72 -12.56
N LEU A 156 -2.25 14.19 -12.15
CA LEU A 156 -2.08 14.98 -10.93
C LEU A 156 -2.79 16.33 -11.01
N ASP A 157 -2.86 16.93 -12.18
CA ASP A 157 -3.54 18.18 -12.50
C ASP A 157 -5.06 18.04 -12.69
N GLY A 158 -5.57 16.83 -12.75
CA GLY A 158 -6.95 16.51 -13.10
C GLY A 158 -7.15 16.09 -14.54
N GLY A 159 -6.08 16.04 -15.32
CA GLY A 159 -6.09 15.51 -16.70
C GLY A 159 -6.38 14.01 -16.73
N SER A 160 -6.58 13.50 -17.95
CA SER A 160 -6.83 12.08 -18.17
C SER A 160 -5.58 11.24 -17.89
N PHE A 161 -5.79 10.01 -17.47
CA PHE A 161 -4.76 9.00 -17.30
C PHE A 161 -5.33 7.61 -17.52
N ASP A 162 -4.48 6.62 -17.73
CA ASP A 162 -4.91 5.23 -17.85
C ASP A 162 -5.28 4.67 -16.47
N GLU A 163 -6.55 4.89 -16.12
CA GLU A 163 -7.09 4.51 -14.82
C GLU A 163 -7.31 2.99 -14.76
N TYR A 164 -7.00 2.40 -13.60
CA TYR A 164 -7.33 1.01 -13.34
C TYR A 164 -8.85 0.82 -13.45
N ARG A 165 -9.22 -0.05 -14.35
CA ARG A 165 -10.58 -0.59 -14.44
C ARG A 165 -10.55 -2.05 -14.06
N GLU A 166 -11.51 -2.46 -13.25
CA GLU A 166 -11.64 -3.86 -12.90
C GLU A 166 -11.88 -4.67 -14.18
N ARG A 167 -10.94 -5.58 -14.48
CA ARG A 167 -11.11 -6.47 -15.65
C ARG A 167 -12.10 -7.56 -15.29
N PRO A 168 -13.08 -7.85 -16.16
CA PRO A 168 -13.95 -9.00 -15.99
C PRO A 168 -13.12 -10.28 -15.86
N PHE A 169 -13.43 -11.10 -14.89
CA PHE A 169 -12.87 -12.42 -14.74
C PHE A 169 -13.96 -13.39 -14.26
N THR A 170 -13.79 -14.67 -14.58
CA THR A 170 -14.69 -15.71 -14.10
C THR A 170 -14.13 -16.30 -12.82
N SER A 171 -14.92 -16.27 -11.76
CA SER A 171 -14.56 -16.96 -10.52
C SER A 171 -15.09 -18.39 -10.54
N TRP A 172 -14.30 -19.33 -10.01
CA TRP A 172 -14.67 -20.76 -9.98
C TRP A 172 -13.91 -21.51 -8.91
N VAL A 173 -14.43 -22.66 -8.52
CA VAL A 173 -13.82 -23.62 -7.62
C VAL A 173 -13.77 -24.97 -8.31
N LYS A 174 -12.61 -25.62 -8.28
CA LYS A 174 -12.41 -27.00 -8.70
C LYS A 174 -11.76 -27.79 -7.57
N SER A 175 -12.41 -28.82 -7.08
CA SER A 175 -11.91 -29.69 -6.01
C SER A 175 -11.79 -31.13 -6.48
N GLY A 176 -10.87 -31.89 -5.88
CA GLY A 176 -10.71 -33.32 -6.12
C GLY A 176 -9.50 -33.87 -5.39
N GLN A 177 -9.61 -35.11 -4.88
CA GLN A 177 -8.55 -35.89 -4.22
C GLN A 177 -7.76 -35.08 -3.14
N GLY A 178 -8.45 -34.39 -2.24
CA GLY A 178 -7.83 -33.60 -1.16
C GLY A 178 -7.11 -32.33 -1.62
N LYS A 179 -7.24 -31.94 -2.88
CA LYS A 179 -6.71 -30.70 -3.44
C LYS A 179 -7.83 -29.82 -3.98
N MET A 180 -7.61 -28.53 -3.95
CA MET A 180 -8.52 -27.54 -4.48
C MET A 180 -7.75 -26.48 -5.27
N THR A 181 -8.35 -26.07 -6.36
CA THR A 181 -7.94 -24.88 -7.09
C THR A 181 -9.12 -23.92 -7.14
N VAL A 182 -8.88 -22.67 -6.79
CA VAL A 182 -9.91 -21.63 -6.74
C VAL A 182 -9.44 -20.40 -7.49
N GLN A 183 -10.31 -19.83 -8.28
CA GLN A 183 -10.10 -18.54 -8.93
C GLN A 183 -11.13 -17.56 -8.42
N GLY A 184 -10.66 -16.43 -7.89
CA GLY A 184 -11.52 -15.43 -7.31
C GLY A 184 -10.74 -14.19 -6.89
N ARG A 185 -11.42 -13.29 -6.17
CA ARG A 185 -10.78 -12.13 -5.57
C ARG A 185 -10.37 -12.46 -4.15
N LEU A 186 -9.09 -12.26 -3.86
CA LEU A 186 -8.55 -12.49 -2.52
C LEU A 186 -8.84 -11.30 -1.61
N ARG A 187 -9.35 -11.54 -0.42
CA ARG A 187 -9.42 -10.57 0.68
C ARG A 187 -8.87 -11.14 1.98
N MET A 188 -8.48 -10.28 2.89
CA MET A 188 -8.17 -10.67 4.28
C MET A 188 -9.46 -10.93 5.05
N SER A 189 -9.35 -11.70 6.15
CA SER A 189 -10.43 -11.77 7.14
C SER A 189 -10.66 -10.38 7.77
N ASP A 190 -11.92 -10.00 7.92
CA ASP A 190 -12.30 -8.79 8.65
C ASP A 190 -12.13 -8.98 10.17
N ASN A 191 -12.02 -10.23 10.62
CA ASN A 191 -11.72 -10.57 12.00
C ASN A 191 -10.20 -10.52 12.24
N LEU A 192 -9.75 -9.56 13.03
CA LEU A 192 -8.34 -9.39 13.36
C LEU A 192 -7.71 -10.54 14.15
N ASP A 193 -8.53 -11.37 14.80
CA ASP A 193 -8.05 -12.59 15.47
C ASP A 193 -7.70 -13.69 14.45
N GLU A 194 -8.14 -13.54 13.20
CA GLU A 194 -7.89 -14.42 12.07
C GLU A 194 -6.91 -13.87 11.05
N ALA A 195 -5.95 -13.08 11.42
CA ALA A 195 -5.13 -12.31 10.48
C ALA A 195 -4.18 -13.14 9.58
N LYS A 196 -4.04 -14.44 9.79
CA LYS A 196 -3.44 -15.37 8.80
C LYS A 196 -4.49 -16.08 7.97
N VAL A 197 -5.72 -15.62 8.06
CA VAL A 197 -6.84 -16.17 7.33
C VAL A 197 -7.23 -15.20 6.22
N PHE A 198 -7.37 -15.75 5.05
CA PHE A 198 -7.83 -15.04 3.87
C PHE A 198 -9.07 -15.73 3.33
N TYR A 199 -9.82 -15.00 2.54
CA TYR A 199 -10.98 -15.54 1.84
C TYR A 199 -10.85 -15.30 0.35
N MET A 200 -11.20 -16.29 -0.44
CA MET A 200 -11.34 -16.16 -1.88
C MET A 200 -12.83 -16.00 -2.19
N ASP A 201 -13.21 -14.81 -2.59
CA ASP A 201 -14.59 -14.50 -2.96
C ASP A 201 -14.90 -15.10 -4.33
N ILE A 202 -15.94 -15.92 -4.40
CA ILE A 202 -16.42 -16.61 -5.58
C ILE A 202 -17.83 -16.10 -5.87
N LYS A 203 -18.08 -15.70 -7.12
CA LYS A 203 -19.40 -15.22 -7.52
C LYS A 203 -20.46 -16.31 -7.28
N ASP A 204 -21.56 -15.94 -6.62
CA ASP A 204 -22.72 -16.78 -6.35
C ASP A 204 -22.42 -18.05 -5.51
N LYS A 205 -21.32 -18.02 -4.72
CA LYS A 205 -20.93 -19.12 -3.81
C LYS A 205 -20.39 -18.58 -2.50
N PRO A 206 -20.43 -19.37 -1.41
CA PRO A 206 -19.70 -19.04 -0.19
C PRO A 206 -18.20 -18.86 -0.48
N PRO A 207 -17.54 -17.90 0.20
CA PRO A 207 -16.12 -17.70 0.02
C PRO A 207 -15.31 -18.91 0.51
N VAL A 208 -14.23 -19.22 -0.21
CA VAL A 208 -13.28 -20.27 0.21
C VAL A 208 -12.33 -19.68 1.24
N ARG A 209 -12.25 -20.31 2.42
CA ARG A 209 -11.31 -19.92 3.48
C ARG A 209 -9.91 -20.42 3.16
N ILE A 210 -8.91 -19.58 3.37
CA ILE A 210 -7.49 -19.89 3.14
C ILE A 210 -6.74 -19.64 4.43
N GLU A 211 -6.16 -20.69 4.99
CA GLU A 211 -5.40 -20.66 6.24
C GLU A 211 -3.90 -20.83 5.92
N ILE A 212 -3.08 -19.87 6.32
CA ILE A 212 -1.64 -19.93 6.14
C ILE A 212 -1.04 -20.61 7.37
N GLY A 213 -0.48 -21.80 7.16
CA GLY A 213 0.24 -22.56 8.19
C GLY A 213 1.65 -22.02 8.45
N PHE A 214 2.18 -22.35 9.63
CA PHE A 214 3.60 -22.10 9.93
C PHE A 214 4.48 -22.89 8.95
N GLY A 215 5.45 -22.19 8.31
CA GLY A 215 6.34 -22.80 7.32
C GLY A 215 5.79 -22.90 5.89
N ASP A 216 4.61 -22.36 5.62
CA ASP A 216 4.06 -22.27 4.27
C ASP A 216 4.73 -21.10 3.50
N PHE A 217 5.76 -21.43 2.72
CA PHE A 217 6.48 -20.42 1.91
C PHE A 217 5.60 -19.69 0.90
N HIS A 218 4.58 -20.35 0.35
CA HIS A 218 3.63 -19.70 -0.56
C HIS A 218 2.65 -18.80 0.19
N GLY A 219 2.41 -19.10 1.47
CA GLY A 219 1.53 -18.31 2.33
C GLY A 219 1.97 -16.87 2.51
N PHE A 220 3.28 -16.61 2.56
CA PHE A 220 3.81 -15.24 2.65
C PHE A 220 3.49 -14.40 1.41
N ASN A 221 3.31 -15.03 0.25
CA ASN A 221 2.98 -14.35 -0.99
C ASN A 221 1.48 -14.04 -1.13
N VAL A 222 0.61 -14.71 -0.36
CA VAL A 222 -0.85 -14.50 -0.46
C VAL A 222 -1.24 -13.04 -0.18
N ALA A 223 -0.67 -12.45 0.84
CA ALA A 223 -0.98 -11.07 1.21
C ALA A 223 -0.72 -10.05 0.10
N TYR A 224 0.24 -10.31 -0.80
CA TYR A 224 0.48 -9.45 -1.97
C TYR A 224 -0.68 -9.36 -2.93
N HIS A 225 -1.52 -10.39 -2.91
CA HIS A 225 -2.60 -10.53 -3.86
C HIS A 225 -3.95 -10.07 -3.30
N VAL A 226 -3.97 -9.55 -2.06
CA VAL A 226 -5.21 -9.00 -1.48
C VAL A 226 -5.78 -7.91 -2.38
N GLY A 227 -7.07 -8.01 -2.66
CA GLY A 227 -7.80 -7.12 -3.56
C GLY A 227 -7.62 -7.43 -5.05
N THR A 228 -6.86 -8.48 -5.41
CA THR A 228 -6.63 -8.85 -6.82
C THR A 228 -7.26 -10.21 -7.16
N PRO A 229 -7.69 -10.40 -8.43
CA PRO A 229 -8.10 -11.71 -8.92
C PRO A 229 -6.89 -12.62 -9.11
N ILE A 230 -6.92 -13.79 -8.47
CA ILE A 230 -5.88 -14.81 -8.58
C ILE A 230 -6.47 -16.20 -8.75
N THR A 231 -5.65 -17.11 -9.23
CA THR A 231 -5.87 -18.55 -9.11
C THR A 231 -4.94 -19.08 -8.03
N LEU A 232 -5.49 -19.82 -7.07
CA LEU A 232 -4.76 -20.38 -5.94
C LEU A 232 -5.07 -21.86 -5.83
N SER A 233 -4.03 -22.68 -5.69
CA SER A 233 -4.14 -24.13 -5.48
C SER A 233 -3.55 -24.53 -4.15
N GLY A 234 -4.12 -25.53 -3.51
CA GLY A 234 -3.62 -26.04 -2.24
C GLY A 234 -4.33 -27.31 -1.78
N ASN A 235 -3.87 -27.82 -0.64
CA ASN A 235 -4.55 -28.89 0.03
C ASN A 235 -5.87 -28.38 0.60
N SER A 236 -6.94 -29.16 0.45
CA SER A 236 -8.28 -28.74 0.85
C SER A 236 -8.92 -29.70 1.81
N SER A 237 -9.79 -29.17 2.63
CA SER A 237 -10.72 -29.87 3.49
C SER A 237 -12.03 -29.13 3.55
N GLU A 238 -13.06 -29.80 4.01
CA GLU A 238 -14.33 -29.16 4.36
C GLU A 238 -14.47 -29.16 5.87
N ARG A 239 -14.81 -28.00 6.45
CA ARG A 239 -15.03 -27.83 7.88
C ARG A 239 -16.34 -27.09 8.10
N ASN A 240 -17.30 -27.72 8.77
CA ASN A 240 -18.60 -27.12 9.06
C ASN A 240 -19.30 -26.56 7.80
N GLY A 241 -19.22 -27.27 6.68
CA GLY A 241 -19.81 -26.83 5.41
C GLY A 241 -19.00 -25.74 4.67
N GLN A 242 -17.86 -25.32 5.22
CA GLN A 242 -16.97 -24.34 4.58
C GLN A 242 -15.78 -25.04 3.94
N LEU A 243 -15.49 -24.68 2.70
CA LEU A 243 -14.30 -25.12 1.99
C LEU A 243 -13.07 -24.35 2.51
N VAL A 244 -12.02 -25.08 2.86
CA VAL A 244 -10.80 -24.54 3.46
C VAL A 244 -9.59 -25.01 2.68
N ILE A 245 -8.66 -24.11 2.36
CA ILE A 245 -7.32 -24.40 1.85
C ILE A 245 -6.33 -24.18 2.98
N THR A 246 -5.57 -25.21 3.36
CA THR A 246 -4.66 -25.17 4.51
C THR A 246 -3.18 -25.16 4.12
N ARG A 247 -2.84 -25.58 2.90
CA ARG A 247 -1.48 -25.56 2.36
C ARG A 247 -1.52 -25.12 0.90
N ILE A 248 -0.89 -24.00 0.64
CA ILE A 248 -0.83 -23.42 -0.70
C ILE A 248 0.29 -24.05 -1.48
N THR A 249 -0.02 -24.55 -2.67
CA THR A 249 0.95 -25.17 -3.59
C THR A 249 1.26 -24.29 -4.80
N GLU A 250 0.33 -23.41 -5.17
CA GLU A 250 0.51 -22.52 -6.32
C GLU A 250 -0.35 -21.25 -6.18
N ILE A 251 0.19 -20.12 -6.63
CA ILE A 251 -0.54 -18.85 -6.78
C ILE A 251 -0.19 -18.27 -8.16
N LYS A 252 -1.22 -17.89 -8.92
CA LYS A 252 -1.06 -17.26 -10.24
C LYS A 252 -1.96 -16.04 -10.37
N SER A 253 -1.47 -14.95 -10.94
CA SER A 253 -2.33 -13.84 -11.35
C SER A 253 -3.25 -14.28 -12.50
N VAL A 254 -4.53 -13.87 -12.45
CA VAL A 254 -5.50 -14.16 -13.52
C VAL A 254 -5.13 -13.41 -14.82
N PHE A 255 -4.47 -12.26 -14.71
CA PHE A 255 -4.18 -11.38 -15.84
C PHE A 255 -2.72 -11.45 -16.35
N GLY A 256 -2.02 -12.55 -16.04
CA GLY A 256 -0.63 -12.75 -16.43
C GLY A 256 0.36 -12.10 -15.43
N ASN A 257 1.60 -12.56 -15.48
CA ASN A 257 2.68 -12.07 -14.64
C ASN A 257 3.16 -10.71 -15.15
N SER A 258 2.81 -9.65 -14.43
CA SER A 258 3.82 -8.61 -14.24
C SER A 258 4.89 -9.25 -13.33
N LYS A 259 5.98 -9.77 -13.91
CA LYS A 259 7.13 -10.25 -13.12
C LYS A 259 7.50 -9.14 -12.16
N PRO A 260 7.64 -9.41 -10.85
CA PRO A 260 8.31 -8.46 -9.98
C PRO A 260 9.69 -8.23 -10.60
N GLY A 261 9.99 -6.98 -10.92
CA GLY A 261 11.32 -6.62 -11.38
C GLY A 261 12.31 -7.21 -10.38
N LYS A 262 13.29 -7.98 -10.87
CA LYS A 262 14.42 -8.40 -10.04
C LYS A 262 15.02 -7.11 -9.48
N ALA A 263 14.99 -6.96 -8.16
CA ALA A 263 15.82 -5.97 -7.51
C ALA A 263 17.25 -6.29 -7.96
N GLY A 264 17.81 -5.41 -8.77
CA GLY A 264 19.22 -5.44 -9.09
C GLY A 264 20.01 -5.35 -7.79
N GLY A 265 21.02 -6.18 -7.68
CA GLY A 265 21.91 -6.28 -6.53
C GLY A 265 22.72 -5.00 -6.27
#